data_56718dd63dce56126b2c383788b6cd1e
#
_entry.id   56718dd63dce56126b2c383788b6cd1e
#
_cell.length_a   1.000
_cell.length_b   1.000
_cell.length_c   1.000
_cell.angle_alpha   90.00
_cell.angle_beta   90.00
_cell.angle_gamma   90.00
#
_symmetry.space_group_name_H-M   'P 1'
#
loop_
_entity.id
_entity.type
_entity.pdbx_description
1 polymer ?
#
loop_
_entity_poly.entity_id
_entity_poly.type
_entity_poly.pdbx_seq_one_letter_code
_entity_poly.pdbx_strand_id
1 'polypeptide(L)'
;GRMGMDDPNVTNFWIEPGAMKIALVKGDLKNYMLEGSATDKEAKELEQQKEPIMKELQPLIQAYYAEKDHEKAAEMRDGWEPYHERMGKIDEEFMATHPDSYVTAQILRYKTSSMSYGEAQAAYDRLGERVKKSRLAAEIRAEIRKLRMGSPGSPAARFAKADIHGEMFDLNDLKGKYVIIDFWASWCVPCRKSNPHLKELYRKYKDQGLEVVCVSDDDSNEEKWRAAVEKDDIGMFRHVLRGLKQVGNEFDRSQDISEKYGIHSLPTKILIDREGI
;
A
#
# COMPACT_ATOMS: atom_id res chain seq x y z
N GLY A 1 25.57 9.86 -5.37
CA GLY A 1 25.21 9.46 -4.02
C GLY A 1 23.70 9.64 -3.87
N ARG A 2 22.98 8.68 -3.30
CA ARG A 2 21.57 8.88 -2.87
C ARG A 2 21.64 9.88 -1.72
N MET A 3 21.04 11.06 -1.88
CA MET A 3 20.77 11.96 -0.76
C MET A 3 19.79 11.26 0.19
N GLY A 4 20.26 10.95 1.40
CA GLY A 4 19.39 10.35 2.44
C GLY A 4 18.47 11.41 3.05
N MET A 5 17.36 11.00 3.64
CA MET A 5 16.46 11.90 4.38
C MET A 5 17.15 12.62 5.55
N ASP A 6 18.32 12.14 5.98
CA ASP A 6 19.15 12.74 7.04
C ASP A 6 20.27 13.67 6.54
N ASP A 7 20.33 13.92 5.22
CA ASP A 7 21.33 14.85 4.68
C ASP A 7 21.02 16.30 5.17
N PRO A 8 21.95 16.96 5.89
CA PRO A 8 21.75 18.32 6.39
C PRO A 8 21.62 19.36 5.26
N ASN A 9 21.99 18.99 4.03
CA ASN A 9 21.87 19.82 2.85
C ASN A 9 20.57 19.62 2.07
N VAL A 10 19.61 18.88 2.61
CA VAL A 10 18.28 18.66 2.03
C VAL A 10 17.21 19.00 3.04
N THR A 11 16.27 19.84 2.62
CA THR A 11 15.05 20.13 3.40
C THR A 11 13.84 20.23 2.50
N ASN A 12 12.68 19.93 3.06
CA ASN A 12 11.38 20.10 2.41
C ASN A 12 10.59 21.16 3.16
N PHE A 13 9.86 21.98 2.43
CA PHE A 13 8.96 22.97 3.03
C PHE A 13 7.72 23.15 2.16
N TRP A 14 6.67 23.67 2.76
CA TRP A 14 5.40 23.87 2.08
C TRP A 14 5.32 25.25 1.44
N ILE A 15 5.02 25.28 0.14
CA ILE A 15 4.81 26.48 -0.64
C ILE A 15 3.31 26.69 -0.82
N GLU A 16 2.84 27.90 -0.51
CA GLU A 16 1.46 28.32 -0.67
C GLU A 16 1.38 29.57 -1.57
N PRO A 17 0.22 29.84 -2.22
CA PRO A 17 0.01 31.10 -2.91
C PRO A 17 0.13 32.27 -1.96
N GLY A 18 1.00 33.22 -2.28
CA GLY A 18 1.20 34.44 -1.46
C GLY A 18 2.65 34.85 -1.37
N ALA A 19 2.89 35.93 -0.61
CA ALA A 19 4.25 36.37 -0.32
C ALA A 19 4.84 35.50 0.78
N MET A 20 5.95 34.84 0.48
CA MET A 20 6.69 34.01 1.44
C MET A 20 8.15 34.49 1.52
N LYS A 21 8.73 34.36 2.70
CA LYS A 21 10.13 34.66 2.96
C LYS A 21 10.79 33.48 3.64
N ILE A 22 11.85 32.96 3.05
CA ILE A 22 12.64 31.89 3.62
C ILE A 22 14.02 32.39 4.02
N ALA A 23 14.47 32.03 5.22
CA ALA A 23 15.84 32.19 5.69
C ALA A 23 16.45 30.79 5.89
N LEU A 24 17.57 30.53 5.23
CA LEU A 24 18.28 29.26 5.27
C LEU A 24 19.54 29.40 6.11
N VAL A 25 19.89 28.38 6.88
CA VAL A 25 21.14 28.30 7.64
C VAL A 25 22.16 27.54 6.79
N LYS A 26 23.27 28.16 6.50
CA LYS A 26 24.36 27.53 5.73
C LYS A 26 24.92 26.32 6.48
N GLY A 27 24.87 25.15 5.84
CA GLY A 27 25.34 23.88 6.41
C GLY A 27 24.34 23.18 7.31
N ASP A 28 23.14 23.76 7.48
CA ASP A 28 22.01 23.16 8.21
C ASP A 28 20.70 23.66 7.63
N LEU A 29 20.34 23.11 6.48
CA LEU A 29 19.10 23.49 5.78
C LEU A 29 17.85 23.02 6.51
N LYS A 30 17.94 22.09 7.45
CA LYS A 30 16.81 21.64 8.26
C LYS A 30 16.31 22.73 9.21
N ASN A 31 17.20 23.59 9.69
CA ASN A 31 16.91 24.74 10.55
C ASN A 31 16.57 26.00 9.74
N TYR A 32 15.63 25.89 8.80
CA TYR A 32 15.12 27.04 8.06
C TYR A 32 14.00 27.77 8.81
N MET A 33 13.83 29.05 8.53
CA MET A 33 12.66 29.82 8.91
C MET A 33 11.86 30.18 7.66
N LEU A 34 10.58 29.84 7.64
CA LEU A 34 9.67 30.19 6.55
C LEU A 34 8.49 31.00 7.10
N GLU A 35 8.37 32.22 6.61
CA GLU A 35 7.24 33.11 6.89
C GLU A 35 6.25 33.06 5.72
N GLY A 36 4.94 33.19 6.00
CA GLY A 36 3.91 33.27 4.98
C GLY A 36 3.35 31.91 4.51
N SER A 37 3.77 30.78 5.10
CA SER A 37 3.15 29.47 4.88
C SER A 37 2.50 28.96 6.18
N ALA A 38 1.18 28.90 6.20
CA ALA A 38 0.42 28.31 7.32
C ALA A 38 0.64 26.80 7.35
N THR A 39 0.66 26.15 6.19
CA THR A 39 0.87 24.71 6.06
C THR A 39 2.24 24.27 6.59
N ASP A 40 3.31 25.06 6.35
CA ASP A 40 4.65 24.75 6.87
C ASP A 40 4.68 24.84 8.40
N LYS A 41 3.99 25.82 8.96
CA LYS A 41 3.87 25.96 10.41
C LYS A 41 3.14 24.76 11.02
N GLU A 42 2.00 24.37 10.45
CA GLU A 42 1.21 23.20 10.86
C GLU A 42 2.04 21.91 10.75
N ALA A 43 2.81 21.73 9.67
CA ALA A 43 3.69 20.58 9.50
C ALA A 43 4.76 20.51 10.59
N LYS A 44 5.41 21.63 10.93
CA LYS A 44 6.41 21.69 12.01
C LYS A 44 5.81 21.42 13.38
N GLU A 45 4.62 21.91 13.65
CA GLU A 45 3.90 21.63 14.91
C GLU A 45 3.60 20.14 15.05
N LEU A 46 3.18 19.49 13.96
CA LEU A 46 2.95 18.05 13.93
C LEU A 46 4.25 17.24 14.12
N GLU A 47 5.33 17.65 13.45
CA GLU A 47 6.65 17.03 13.62
C GLU A 47 7.15 17.13 15.07
N GLN A 48 7.00 18.31 15.69
CA GLN A 48 7.36 18.51 17.10
C GLN A 48 6.59 17.59 18.05
N GLN A 49 5.30 17.34 17.79
CA GLN A 49 4.52 16.41 18.60
C GLN A 49 5.01 14.94 18.47
N LYS A 50 5.52 14.56 17.29
CA LYS A 50 6.04 13.23 17.01
C LYS A 50 7.50 13.03 17.41
N GLU A 51 8.25 14.11 17.58
CA GLU A 51 9.70 14.08 17.84
C GLU A 51 10.09 13.19 19.04
N PRO A 52 9.39 13.21 20.20
CA PRO A 52 9.73 12.32 21.30
C PRO A 52 9.62 10.83 20.94
N ILE A 53 8.57 10.47 20.17
CA ILE A 53 8.36 9.09 19.72
C ILE A 53 9.44 8.69 18.71
N MET A 54 9.79 9.57 17.80
CA MET A 54 10.86 9.34 16.83
C MET A 54 12.23 9.18 17.51
N LYS A 55 12.52 9.93 18.56
CA LYS A 55 13.75 9.75 19.37
C LYS A 55 13.83 8.39 20.03
N GLU A 56 12.71 7.86 20.52
CA GLU A 56 12.64 6.52 21.08
C GLU A 56 12.81 5.43 20.00
N LEU A 57 12.24 5.63 18.80
CA LEU A 57 12.26 4.67 17.69
C LEU A 57 13.61 4.64 16.95
N GLN A 58 14.33 5.76 16.89
CA GLN A 58 15.54 5.89 16.08
C GLN A 58 16.64 4.85 16.39
N PRO A 59 16.95 4.51 17.65
CA PRO A 59 17.90 3.44 17.96
C PRO A 59 17.49 2.08 17.42
N LEU A 60 16.18 1.77 17.42
CA LEU A 60 15.64 0.52 16.88
C LEU A 60 15.78 0.46 15.36
N ILE A 61 15.55 1.57 14.67
CA ILE A 61 15.78 1.71 13.23
C ILE A 61 17.25 1.50 12.90
N GLN A 62 18.17 2.10 13.66
CA GLN A 62 19.60 1.93 13.45
C GLN A 62 20.05 0.48 13.65
N ALA A 63 19.55 -0.19 14.70
CA ALA A 63 19.83 -1.59 14.95
C ALA A 63 19.31 -2.50 13.81
N TYR A 64 18.13 -2.22 13.28
CA TYR A 64 17.57 -2.92 12.12
C TYR A 64 18.47 -2.82 10.88
N TYR A 65 18.95 -1.63 10.54
CA TYR A 65 19.82 -1.45 9.37
C TYR A 65 21.24 -2.03 9.57
N ALA A 66 21.65 -2.27 10.81
CA ALA A 66 22.91 -2.92 11.15
C ALA A 66 22.79 -4.46 11.13
N GLU A 67 21.57 -5.01 11.24
CA GLU A 67 21.32 -6.46 11.24
C GLU A 67 21.50 -7.05 9.83
N LYS A 68 22.26 -8.14 9.75
CA LYS A 68 22.54 -8.85 8.48
C LYS A 68 21.67 -10.09 8.28
N ASP A 69 21.10 -10.59 9.37
CA ASP A 69 20.17 -11.73 9.35
C ASP A 69 18.77 -11.22 9.00
N HIS A 70 18.25 -11.65 7.85
CA HIS A 70 16.95 -11.21 7.36
C HIS A 70 15.77 -11.66 8.23
N GLU A 71 15.86 -12.82 8.91
CA GLU A 71 14.79 -13.28 9.80
C GLU A 71 14.74 -12.43 11.07
N LYS A 72 15.90 -12.20 11.68
CA LYS A 72 16.01 -11.29 12.83
C LYS A 72 15.61 -9.86 12.50
N ALA A 73 16.03 -9.35 11.35
CA ALA A 73 15.62 -8.03 10.89
C ALA A 73 14.09 -7.93 10.75
N ALA A 74 13.42 -8.98 10.24
CA ALA A 74 11.97 -9.01 10.15
C ALA A 74 11.30 -8.96 11.54
N GLU A 75 11.79 -9.74 12.50
CA GLU A 75 11.30 -9.74 13.91
C GLU A 75 11.49 -8.36 14.57
N MET A 76 12.61 -7.68 14.30
CA MET A 76 12.86 -6.34 14.84
C MET A 76 11.83 -5.31 14.37
N ARG A 77 11.27 -5.45 13.17
CA ARG A 77 10.23 -4.56 12.65
C ARG A 77 8.92 -4.67 13.42
N ASP A 78 8.59 -5.84 13.94
CA ASP A 78 7.38 -6.04 14.75
C ASP A 78 7.42 -5.17 16.03
N GLY A 79 8.61 -4.90 16.54
CA GLY A 79 8.84 -4.00 17.68
C GLY A 79 8.55 -2.52 17.41
N TRP A 80 8.31 -2.12 16.15
CA TRP A 80 8.01 -0.73 15.78
C TRP A 80 6.52 -0.39 15.89
N GLU A 81 5.64 -1.40 15.91
CA GLU A 81 4.19 -1.21 15.91
C GLU A 81 3.69 -0.26 17.01
N PRO A 82 4.14 -0.37 18.29
CA PRO A 82 3.69 0.56 19.34
C PRO A 82 4.03 2.02 19.07
N TYR A 83 5.15 2.28 18.37
CA TYR A 83 5.56 3.64 17.99
C TYR A 83 4.71 4.16 16.83
N HIS A 84 4.43 3.31 15.84
CA HIS A 84 3.55 3.65 14.73
C HIS A 84 2.12 3.93 15.20
N GLU A 85 1.59 3.15 16.14
CA GLU A 85 0.29 3.40 16.75
C GLU A 85 0.24 4.75 17.47
N ARG A 86 1.28 5.08 18.25
CA ARG A 86 1.37 6.39 18.96
C ARG A 86 1.43 7.54 17.98
N MET A 87 2.25 7.44 16.94
CA MET A 87 2.31 8.46 15.87
C MET A 87 1.00 8.55 15.10
N GLY A 88 0.36 7.42 14.84
CA GLY A 88 -0.93 7.33 14.16
C GLY A 88 -2.05 8.07 14.90
N LYS A 89 -2.08 8.00 16.25
CA LYS A 89 -3.04 8.76 17.08
C LYS A 89 -2.84 10.26 16.96
N ILE A 90 -1.57 10.73 16.94
CA ILE A 90 -1.26 12.15 16.74
C ILE A 90 -1.75 12.60 15.35
N ASP A 91 -1.53 11.77 14.31
CA ASP A 91 -2.04 12.06 12.97
C ASP A 91 -3.57 12.16 12.93
N GLU A 92 -4.27 11.24 13.60
CA GLU A 92 -5.73 11.22 13.65
C GLU A 92 -6.30 12.45 14.37
N GLU A 93 -5.70 12.84 15.49
CA GLU A 93 -6.08 14.05 16.21
C GLU A 93 -5.82 15.31 15.38
N PHE A 94 -4.67 15.39 14.72
CA PHE A 94 -4.35 16.48 13.82
C PHE A 94 -5.35 16.57 12.66
N MET A 95 -5.63 15.46 11.99
CA MET A 95 -6.59 15.41 10.87
C MET A 95 -8.00 15.82 11.32
N ALA A 96 -8.42 15.45 12.52
CA ALA A 96 -9.73 15.79 13.07
C ALA A 96 -9.86 17.29 13.37
N THR A 97 -8.78 17.92 13.82
CA THR A 97 -8.77 19.34 14.23
C THR A 97 -8.40 20.31 13.10
N HIS A 98 -7.75 19.79 12.02
CA HIS A 98 -7.26 20.59 10.89
C HIS A 98 -7.77 20.09 9.54
N PRO A 99 -9.10 20.00 9.31
CA PRO A 99 -9.65 19.43 8.07
C PRO A 99 -9.30 20.25 6.81
N ASP A 100 -9.00 21.54 6.96
CA ASP A 100 -8.60 22.45 5.88
C ASP A 100 -7.08 22.54 5.66
N SER A 101 -6.30 21.73 6.36
CA SER A 101 -4.84 21.68 6.21
C SER A 101 -4.41 20.80 5.03
N TYR A 102 -3.44 21.26 4.25
CA TYR A 102 -2.79 20.42 3.25
C TYR A 102 -1.94 19.29 3.89
N VAL A 103 -1.49 19.48 5.13
CA VAL A 103 -0.83 18.42 5.92
C VAL A 103 -1.81 17.28 6.18
N THR A 104 -3.07 17.57 6.51
CA THR A 104 -4.13 16.55 6.65
C THR A 104 -4.31 15.76 5.36
N ALA A 105 -4.37 16.43 4.21
CA ALA A 105 -4.45 15.72 2.94
C ALA A 105 -3.20 14.86 2.66
N GLN A 106 -2.02 15.32 3.04
CA GLN A 106 -0.78 14.56 2.88
C GLN A 106 -0.78 13.31 3.76
N ILE A 107 -1.19 13.43 5.02
CA ILE A 107 -1.34 12.27 5.92
C ILE A 107 -2.34 11.28 5.34
N LEU A 108 -3.52 11.76 4.94
CA LEU A 108 -4.56 10.90 4.38
C LEU A 108 -4.07 10.20 3.11
N ARG A 109 -3.36 10.88 2.22
CA ARG A 109 -2.79 10.31 1.01
C ARG A 109 -1.90 9.09 1.32
N TYR A 110 -1.06 9.16 2.34
CA TYR A 110 -0.22 8.03 2.75
C TYR A 110 -1.01 6.91 3.42
N LYS A 111 -2.02 7.25 4.22
CA LYS A 111 -2.84 6.26 4.94
C LYS A 111 -3.86 5.56 4.02
N THR A 112 -4.29 6.19 2.93
CA THR A 112 -5.39 5.69 2.08
C THR A 112 -5.14 4.26 1.57
N SER A 113 -3.92 3.91 1.20
CA SER A 113 -3.58 2.57 0.68
C SER A 113 -3.72 1.44 1.71
N SER A 114 -3.75 1.75 3.01
CA SER A 114 -3.95 0.79 4.10
C SER A 114 -5.37 0.79 4.68
N MET A 115 -6.24 1.65 4.15
CA MET A 115 -7.64 1.79 4.59
C MET A 115 -8.58 0.92 3.77
N SER A 116 -9.72 0.56 4.35
CA SER A 116 -10.87 0.10 3.57
C SER A 116 -11.47 1.25 2.75
N TYR A 117 -12.20 0.91 1.69
CA TYR A 117 -12.91 1.91 0.89
C TYR A 117 -13.79 2.84 1.75
N GLY A 118 -14.56 2.26 2.69
CA GLY A 118 -15.46 3.05 3.55
C GLY A 118 -14.73 4.05 4.46
N GLU A 119 -13.63 3.61 5.08
CA GLU A 119 -12.79 4.48 5.91
C GLU A 119 -12.14 5.60 5.10
N ALA A 120 -11.55 5.25 3.95
CA ALA A 120 -10.90 6.22 3.07
C ALA A 120 -11.89 7.26 2.53
N GLN A 121 -13.09 6.83 2.12
CA GLN A 121 -14.15 7.73 1.66
C GLN A 121 -14.61 8.65 2.80
N ALA A 122 -14.88 8.11 3.98
CA ALA A 122 -15.30 8.91 5.13
C ALA A 122 -14.23 9.93 5.57
N ALA A 123 -12.95 9.54 5.51
CA ALA A 123 -11.85 10.47 5.81
C ALA A 123 -11.72 11.58 4.76
N TYR A 124 -11.87 11.22 3.46
CA TYR A 124 -11.88 12.19 2.37
C TYR A 124 -13.03 13.20 2.49
N ASP A 125 -14.23 12.74 2.86
CA ASP A 125 -15.42 13.59 2.97
C ASP A 125 -15.28 14.65 4.06
N ARG A 126 -14.47 14.39 5.09
CA ARG A 126 -14.14 15.35 6.16
C ARG A 126 -13.16 16.45 5.75
N LEU A 127 -12.43 16.28 4.63
CA LEU A 127 -11.52 17.33 4.15
C LEU A 127 -12.31 18.61 3.84
N GLY A 128 -11.70 19.75 4.15
CA GLY A 128 -12.27 21.06 3.82
C GLY A 128 -12.30 21.32 2.31
N GLU A 129 -13.23 22.16 1.88
CA GLU A 129 -13.50 22.40 0.46
C GLU A 129 -12.30 23.00 -0.30
N ARG A 130 -11.44 23.75 0.38
CA ARG A 130 -10.20 24.28 -0.19
C ARG A 130 -9.24 23.15 -0.52
N VAL A 131 -9.05 22.24 0.41
CA VAL A 131 -8.14 21.09 0.29
C VAL A 131 -8.64 20.09 -0.76
N LYS A 132 -9.95 19.84 -0.84
CA LYS A 132 -10.58 18.97 -1.85
C LYS A 132 -10.31 19.39 -3.29
N LYS A 133 -9.97 20.67 -3.53
CA LYS A 133 -9.59 21.20 -4.85
C LYS A 133 -8.11 20.99 -5.19
N SER A 134 -7.31 20.48 -4.25
CA SER A 134 -5.88 20.30 -4.42
C SER A 134 -5.52 19.06 -5.26
N ARG A 135 -4.27 19.03 -5.73
CA ARG A 135 -3.69 17.85 -6.38
C ARG A 135 -3.66 16.64 -5.42
N LEU A 136 -3.32 16.85 -4.14
CA LEU A 136 -3.31 15.80 -3.12
C LEU A 136 -4.69 15.12 -3.02
N ALA A 137 -5.75 15.92 -2.94
CA ALA A 137 -7.11 15.39 -2.90
C ALA A 137 -7.51 14.65 -4.19
N ALA A 138 -6.98 15.06 -5.36
CA ALA A 138 -7.20 14.33 -6.60
C ALA A 138 -6.51 12.96 -6.59
N GLU A 139 -5.30 12.86 -6.03
CA GLU A 139 -4.57 11.61 -5.84
C GLU A 139 -5.32 10.68 -4.86
N ILE A 140 -5.79 11.20 -3.72
CA ILE A 140 -6.62 10.45 -2.76
C ILE A 140 -7.88 9.90 -3.41
N ARG A 141 -8.62 10.72 -4.17
CA ARG A 141 -9.82 10.26 -4.90
C ARG A 141 -9.50 9.17 -5.91
N ALA A 142 -8.35 9.24 -6.58
CA ALA A 142 -7.93 8.21 -7.52
C ALA A 142 -7.71 6.89 -6.79
N GLU A 143 -7.09 6.93 -5.61
CA GLU A 143 -6.84 5.76 -4.79
C GLU A 143 -8.14 5.17 -4.22
N ILE A 144 -9.04 6.01 -3.70
CA ILE A 144 -10.36 5.57 -3.22
C ILE A 144 -11.14 4.84 -4.32
N ARG A 145 -11.06 5.29 -5.58
CA ARG A 145 -11.69 4.59 -6.70
C ARG A 145 -11.13 3.18 -6.92
N LYS A 146 -9.81 2.97 -6.70
CA LYS A 146 -9.19 1.65 -6.78
C LYS A 146 -9.65 0.75 -5.63
N LEU A 147 -9.59 1.25 -4.39
CA LEU A 147 -10.07 0.54 -3.21
C LEU A 147 -11.52 0.08 -3.36
N ARG A 148 -12.36 0.90 -4.00
CA ARG A 148 -13.76 0.53 -4.29
C ARG A 148 -13.85 -0.73 -5.13
N MET A 149 -12.97 -0.93 -6.13
CA MET A 149 -13.00 -2.10 -7.01
C MET A 149 -12.70 -3.42 -6.29
N GLY A 150 -11.93 -3.37 -5.20
CA GLY A 150 -11.64 -4.54 -4.35
C GLY A 150 -12.53 -4.65 -3.11
N SER A 151 -13.54 -3.78 -2.96
CA SER A 151 -14.39 -3.76 -1.78
C SER A 151 -15.64 -4.64 -1.94
N PRO A 152 -16.20 -5.20 -0.85
CA PRO A 152 -17.43 -5.98 -0.89
C PRO A 152 -18.59 -5.24 -1.57
N GLY A 153 -19.33 -5.95 -2.42
CA GLY A 153 -20.44 -5.41 -3.18
C GLY A 153 -20.05 -4.70 -4.48
N SER A 154 -18.77 -4.68 -4.84
CA SER A 154 -18.30 -4.14 -6.11
C SER A 154 -18.15 -5.24 -7.17
N PRO A 155 -18.46 -4.97 -8.44
CA PRO A 155 -18.18 -5.92 -9.52
C PRO A 155 -16.69 -6.21 -9.61
N ALA A 156 -16.34 -7.48 -9.78
CA ALA A 156 -14.95 -7.91 -9.92
C ALA A 156 -14.29 -7.26 -11.14
N ALA A 157 -13.09 -6.74 -10.99
CA ALA A 157 -12.32 -6.16 -12.08
C ALA A 157 -11.87 -7.24 -13.06
N ARG A 158 -12.16 -7.05 -14.36
CA ARG A 158 -11.81 -8.01 -15.40
C ARG A 158 -10.33 -7.99 -15.71
N PHE A 159 -9.78 -9.19 -15.92
CA PHE A 159 -8.43 -9.37 -16.45
C PHE A 159 -8.34 -10.66 -17.27
N ALA A 160 -7.46 -10.64 -18.25
CA ALA A 160 -7.06 -11.82 -19.00
C ALA A 160 -5.52 -11.87 -19.03
N LYS A 161 -4.94 -13.04 -18.71
CA LYS A 161 -3.50 -13.27 -18.59
C LYS A 161 -3.14 -14.67 -19.03
N ALA A 162 -1.92 -14.84 -19.55
CA ALA A 162 -1.35 -16.17 -19.67
C ALA A 162 -1.14 -16.75 -18.26
N ASP A 163 -1.57 -17.97 -18.07
CA ASP A 163 -1.36 -18.71 -16.81
C ASP A 163 0.04 -19.36 -16.76
N ILE A 164 0.32 -20.08 -15.69
CA ILE A 164 1.62 -20.75 -15.47
C ILE A 164 1.96 -21.76 -16.57
N HIS A 165 1.00 -22.25 -17.35
CA HIS A 165 1.18 -23.16 -18.49
C HIS A 165 1.29 -22.42 -19.82
N GLY A 166 1.14 -21.08 -19.82
CA GLY A 166 1.15 -20.24 -21.03
C GLY A 166 -0.20 -20.16 -21.73
N GLU A 167 -1.27 -20.73 -21.14
CA GLU A 167 -2.62 -20.67 -21.70
C GLU A 167 -3.31 -19.37 -21.28
N MET A 168 -4.02 -18.74 -22.26
CA MET A 168 -4.78 -17.53 -21.95
C MET A 168 -5.96 -17.87 -21.05
N PHE A 169 -6.00 -17.22 -19.90
CA PHE A 169 -7.09 -17.27 -18.93
C PHE A 169 -7.78 -15.92 -18.84
N ASP A 170 -9.10 -15.90 -18.92
CA ASP A 170 -9.95 -14.73 -18.65
C ASP A 170 -10.79 -15.02 -17.39
N LEU A 171 -10.81 -14.08 -16.44
CA LEU A 171 -11.65 -14.22 -15.23
C LEU A 171 -13.14 -14.43 -15.56
N ASN A 172 -13.61 -13.88 -16.68
CA ASN A 172 -14.99 -14.10 -17.15
C ASN A 172 -15.34 -15.58 -17.44
N ASP A 173 -14.35 -16.44 -17.71
CA ASP A 173 -14.58 -17.86 -17.95
C ASP A 173 -15.10 -18.57 -16.69
N LEU A 174 -14.94 -17.92 -15.53
CA LEU A 174 -15.41 -18.41 -14.24
C LEU A 174 -16.77 -17.82 -13.82
N LYS A 175 -17.45 -17.09 -14.70
CA LYS A 175 -18.78 -16.55 -14.40
C LYS A 175 -19.77 -17.67 -14.04
N GLY A 176 -20.56 -17.44 -13.00
CA GLY A 176 -21.48 -18.44 -12.45
C GLY A 176 -20.85 -19.35 -11.38
N LYS A 177 -19.56 -19.17 -11.09
CA LYS A 177 -18.84 -19.88 -10.03
C LYS A 177 -18.51 -18.94 -8.87
N TYR A 178 -18.24 -19.50 -7.70
CA TYR A 178 -17.53 -18.77 -6.64
C TYR A 178 -16.03 -18.77 -6.94
N VAL A 179 -15.38 -17.61 -6.83
CA VAL A 179 -13.95 -17.49 -7.12
C VAL A 179 -13.23 -16.85 -5.95
N ILE A 180 -12.21 -17.52 -5.42
CA ILE A 180 -11.26 -16.88 -4.52
C ILE A 180 -10.11 -16.36 -5.39
N ILE A 181 -9.89 -15.04 -5.41
CA ILE A 181 -8.63 -14.47 -5.90
C ILE A 181 -7.69 -14.33 -4.71
N ASP A 182 -6.56 -15.03 -4.78
CA ASP A 182 -5.50 -14.99 -3.76
C ASP A 182 -4.31 -14.19 -4.29
N PHE A 183 -4.10 -13.00 -3.73
CA PHE A 183 -2.94 -12.17 -4.01
C PHE A 183 -1.78 -12.60 -3.11
N TRP A 184 -0.70 -13.08 -3.70
CA TRP A 184 0.42 -13.69 -3.01
C TRP A 184 1.76 -13.43 -3.69
N ALA A 185 2.84 -13.99 -3.15
CA ALA A 185 4.15 -14.06 -3.80
C ALA A 185 4.98 -15.23 -3.25
N SER A 186 5.97 -15.67 -4.00
CA SER A 186 6.90 -16.74 -3.61
C SER A 186 7.69 -16.39 -2.33
N TRP A 187 7.99 -15.14 -2.13
CA TRP A 187 8.70 -14.58 -0.97
C TRP A 187 7.78 -14.25 0.22
N CYS A 188 6.47 -14.29 0.03
CA CYS A 188 5.49 -13.96 1.07
C CYS A 188 5.28 -15.16 2.01
N VAL A 189 6.03 -15.22 3.10
CA VAL A 189 5.93 -16.31 4.09
C VAL A 189 4.51 -16.49 4.66
N PRO A 190 3.78 -15.45 5.11
CA PRO A 190 2.43 -15.62 5.62
C PRO A 190 1.44 -16.09 4.54
N CYS A 191 1.61 -15.69 3.26
CA CYS A 191 0.80 -16.20 2.16
C CYS A 191 0.96 -17.72 2.04
N ARG A 192 2.20 -18.19 2.01
CA ARG A 192 2.54 -19.61 1.84
C ARG A 192 2.06 -20.45 3.04
N LYS A 193 2.12 -19.90 4.25
CA LYS A 193 1.54 -20.54 5.45
C LYS A 193 0.03 -20.74 5.38
N SER A 194 -0.69 -19.96 4.59
CA SER A 194 -2.14 -20.09 4.40
C SER A 194 -2.55 -21.11 3.31
N ASN A 195 -1.61 -21.60 2.48
CA ASN A 195 -1.87 -22.54 1.39
C ASN A 195 -2.55 -23.86 1.83
N PRO A 196 -2.16 -24.50 2.95
CA PRO A 196 -2.86 -25.71 3.42
C PRO A 196 -4.36 -25.49 3.64
N HIS A 197 -4.73 -24.37 4.26
CA HIS A 197 -6.14 -24.02 4.48
C HIS A 197 -6.88 -23.74 3.17
N LEU A 198 -6.24 -23.04 2.22
CA LEU A 198 -6.82 -22.77 0.90
C LEU A 198 -7.06 -24.07 0.11
N LYS A 199 -6.13 -25.04 0.19
CA LYS A 199 -6.30 -26.39 -0.39
C LYS A 199 -7.48 -27.14 0.21
N GLU A 200 -7.66 -27.04 1.53
CA GLU A 200 -8.78 -27.67 2.23
C GLU A 200 -10.12 -27.09 1.77
N LEU A 201 -10.23 -25.75 1.73
CA LEU A 201 -11.42 -25.06 1.22
C LEU A 201 -11.73 -25.48 -0.24
N TYR A 202 -10.73 -25.48 -1.09
CA TYR A 202 -10.90 -25.88 -2.50
C TYR A 202 -11.41 -27.32 -2.62
N ARG A 203 -10.77 -28.28 -1.93
CA ARG A 203 -11.21 -29.69 -1.94
C ARG A 203 -12.64 -29.86 -1.48
N LYS A 204 -13.06 -29.08 -0.47
CA LYS A 204 -14.41 -29.13 0.09
C LYS A 204 -15.48 -28.57 -0.85
N TYR A 205 -15.15 -27.51 -1.61
CA TYR A 205 -16.17 -26.74 -2.33
C TYR A 205 -16.01 -26.75 -3.86
N LYS A 206 -14.95 -27.33 -4.44
CA LYS A 206 -14.75 -27.39 -5.90
C LYS A 206 -15.93 -28.00 -6.66
N ASP A 207 -16.51 -29.06 -6.13
CA ASP A 207 -17.66 -29.74 -6.72
C ASP A 207 -18.97 -28.95 -6.56
N GLN A 208 -18.94 -27.89 -5.73
CA GLN A 208 -20.01 -26.91 -5.57
C GLN A 208 -19.75 -25.62 -6.38
N GLY A 209 -18.71 -25.63 -7.21
CA GLY A 209 -18.37 -24.53 -8.11
C GLY A 209 -17.41 -23.50 -7.53
N LEU A 210 -16.58 -23.86 -6.54
CA LEU A 210 -15.49 -22.99 -6.10
C LEU A 210 -14.27 -23.14 -7.01
N GLU A 211 -13.73 -22.02 -7.46
CA GLU A 211 -12.45 -21.90 -8.15
C GLU A 211 -11.47 -21.03 -7.34
N VAL A 212 -10.18 -21.23 -7.56
CA VAL A 212 -9.12 -20.43 -6.93
C VAL A 212 -8.19 -19.91 -8.02
N VAL A 213 -7.98 -18.60 -8.02
CA VAL A 213 -7.06 -17.90 -8.93
C VAL A 213 -5.99 -17.20 -8.08
N CYS A 214 -4.75 -17.65 -8.20
CA CYS A 214 -3.62 -17.09 -7.50
C CYS A 214 -2.94 -16.05 -8.38
N VAL A 215 -2.93 -14.79 -7.94
CA VAL A 215 -2.28 -13.65 -8.60
C VAL A 215 -0.96 -13.38 -7.89
N SER A 216 0.16 -13.62 -8.55
CA SER A 216 1.49 -13.54 -7.93
C SER A 216 2.23 -12.24 -8.23
N ASP A 217 2.87 -11.66 -7.21
CA ASP A 217 3.76 -10.49 -7.31
C ASP A 217 5.23 -10.95 -7.56
N ASP A 218 5.40 -11.86 -8.52
CA ASP A 218 6.69 -12.42 -8.91
C ASP A 218 7.04 -12.10 -10.38
N ASP A 219 6.49 -11.02 -10.97
CA ASP A 219 6.73 -10.63 -12.37
C ASP A 219 8.22 -10.48 -12.71
N SER A 220 9.06 -10.17 -11.73
CA SER A 220 10.51 -10.07 -11.89
C SER A 220 11.26 -11.41 -11.75
N ASN A 221 10.59 -12.48 -11.29
CA ASN A 221 11.24 -13.77 -11.01
C ASN A 221 10.28 -14.96 -11.15
N GLU A 222 9.93 -15.27 -12.41
CA GLU A 222 9.03 -16.40 -12.73
C GLU A 222 9.57 -17.76 -12.26
N GLU A 223 10.89 -17.95 -12.20
CA GLU A 223 11.49 -19.19 -11.73
C GLU A 223 11.15 -19.47 -10.27
N LYS A 224 11.29 -18.46 -9.41
CA LYS A 224 10.89 -18.58 -7.98
C LYS A 224 9.40 -18.81 -7.82
N TRP A 225 8.57 -18.15 -8.64
CA TRP A 225 7.14 -18.37 -8.65
C TRP A 225 6.79 -19.84 -8.93
N ARG A 226 7.33 -20.41 -10.04
CA ARG A 226 7.10 -21.80 -10.43
C ARG A 226 7.57 -22.77 -9.36
N ALA A 227 8.77 -22.55 -8.82
CA ALA A 227 9.34 -23.38 -7.74
C ALA A 227 8.47 -23.32 -6.46
N ALA A 228 7.89 -22.17 -6.14
CA ALA A 228 7.00 -22.03 -4.98
C ALA A 228 5.67 -22.75 -5.19
N VAL A 229 5.08 -22.67 -6.38
CA VAL A 229 3.84 -23.39 -6.73
C VAL A 229 4.04 -24.91 -6.60
N GLU A 230 5.15 -25.44 -7.10
CA GLU A 230 5.50 -26.86 -6.99
C GLU A 230 5.77 -27.26 -5.54
N LYS A 231 6.62 -26.50 -4.82
CA LYS A 231 7.00 -26.79 -3.43
C LYS A 231 5.80 -26.82 -2.49
N ASP A 232 4.85 -25.90 -2.67
CA ASP A 232 3.67 -25.78 -1.81
C ASP A 232 2.53 -26.70 -2.25
N ASP A 233 2.72 -27.45 -3.35
CA ASP A 233 1.72 -28.36 -3.93
C ASP A 233 0.38 -27.66 -4.15
N ILE A 234 0.41 -26.51 -4.83
CA ILE A 234 -0.76 -25.69 -5.16
C ILE A 234 -1.06 -25.61 -6.66
N GLY A 235 -0.43 -26.46 -7.46
CA GLY A 235 -0.63 -26.54 -8.92
C GLY A 235 -2.06 -26.87 -9.36
N MET A 236 -2.94 -27.25 -8.42
CA MET A 236 -4.37 -27.45 -8.67
C MET A 236 -5.15 -26.15 -8.86
N PHE A 237 -4.60 -25.00 -8.48
CA PHE A 237 -5.19 -23.69 -8.65
C PHE A 237 -4.79 -23.09 -10.00
N ARG A 238 -5.50 -22.07 -10.45
CA ARG A 238 -5.07 -21.26 -11.58
C ARG A 238 -4.06 -20.22 -11.10
N HIS A 239 -2.92 -20.16 -11.77
CA HIS A 239 -1.84 -19.25 -11.40
C HIS A 239 -1.54 -18.26 -12.52
N VAL A 240 -1.55 -16.97 -12.21
CA VAL A 240 -1.16 -15.88 -13.12
C VAL A 240 -0.22 -14.91 -12.42
N LEU A 241 0.63 -14.23 -13.17
CA LEU A 241 1.41 -13.09 -12.68
C LEU A 241 0.56 -11.84 -12.65
N ARG A 242 0.81 -10.94 -11.72
CA ARG A 242 0.02 -9.70 -11.56
C ARG A 242 0.12 -8.76 -12.78
N GLY A 243 1.21 -8.81 -13.53
CA GLY A 243 1.43 -8.02 -14.74
C GLY A 243 2.05 -6.65 -14.50
N LEU A 244 2.81 -6.49 -13.43
CA LEU A 244 3.65 -5.32 -13.20
C LEU A 244 4.90 -5.40 -14.08
N LYS A 245 5.14 -4.38 -14.91
CA LYS A 245 6.32 -4.32 -15.77
C LYS A 245 7.24 -3.18 -15.37
N GLN A 246 8.53 -3.45 -15.29
CA GLN A 246 9.52 -2.40 -15.14
C GLN A 246 9.93 -1.88 -16.53
N VAL A 247 9.81 -0.56 -16.74
CA VAL A 247 10.18 0.13 -17.97
C VAL A 247 11.19 1.22 -17.61
N GLY A 248 12.48 0.91 -17.78
CA GLY A 248 13.55 1.78 -17.29
C GLY A 248 13.54 1.92 -15.77
N ASN A 249 13.39 3.15 -15.28
CA ASN A 249 13.28 3.45 -13.83
C ASN A 249 11.84 3.57 -13.34
N GLU A 250 10.86 3.34 -14.19
CA GLU A 250 9.44 3.45 -13.87
C GLU A 250 8.74 2.10 -13.93
N PHE A 251 7.52 2.01 -13.37
CA PHE A 251 6.68 0.82 -13.43
C PHE A 251 5.45 1.09 -14.31
N ASP A 252 5.28 0.29 -15.36
CA ASP A 252 4.03 0.22 -16.11
C ASP A 252 3.04 -0.67 -15.34
N ARG A 253 1.96 -0.06 -14.87
CA ARG A 253 0.87 -0.69 -14.12
C ARG A 253 -0.39 -0.90 -14.96
N SER A 254 -0.36 -0.65 -16.25
CA SER A 254 -1.53 -0.72 -17.13
C SER A 254 -2.20 -2.10 -17.14
N GLN A 255 -1.41 -3.15 -16.92
CA GLN A 255 -1.86 -4.54 -16.86
C GLN A 255 -1.78 -5.15 -15.45
N ASP A 256 -1.50 -4.35 -14.44
CA ASP A 256 -1.33 -4.79 -13.06
C ASP A 256 -2.71 -5.11 -12.43
N ILE A 257 -2.93 -6.39 -12.14
CA ILE A 257 -4.19 -6.88 -11.53
C ILE A 257 -4.35 -6.34 -10.12
N SER A 258 -3.27 -6.28 -9.34
CA SER A 258 -3.31 -5.73 -7.97
C SER A 258 -3.76 -4.27 -7.97
N GLU A 259 -3.28 -3.47 -8.94
CA GLU A 259 -3.71 -2.09 -9.12
C GLU A 259 -5.21 -1.97 -9.44
N LYS A 260 -5.75 -2.90 -10.26
CA LYS A 260 -7.18 -2.92 -10.60
C LYS A 260 -8.09 -3.18 -9.41
N TYR A 261 -7.60 -3.90 -8.42
CA TYR A 261 -8.34 -4.24 -7.18
C TYR A 261 -7.94 -3.37 -5.98
N GLY A 262 -7.04 -2.39 -6.16
CA GLY A 262 -6.53 -1.57 -5.05
C GLY A 262 -5.78 -2.37 -3.99
N ILE A 263 -5.05 -3.42 -4.40
CA ILE A 263 -4.31 -4.30 -3.49
C ILE A 263 -2.90 -3.75 -3.30
N HIS A 264 -2.56 -3.40 -2.05
CA HIS A 264 -1.29 -2.80 -1.66
C HIS A 264 -0.46 -3.67 -0.72
N SER A 265 -1.04 -4.76 -0.21
CA SER A 265 -0.38 -5.65 0.75
C SER A 265 -0.68 -7.12 0.47
N LEU A 266 0.24 -8.00 0.86
CA LEU A 266 0.11 -9.44 0.80
C LEU A 266 0.21 -10.04 2.21
N PRO A 267 -0.56 -11.08 2.53
CA PRO A 267 -1.60 -11.72 1.71
C PRO A 267 -2.91 -10.93 1.66
N THR A 268 -3.59 -10.95 0.52
CA THR A 268 -4.97 -10.45 0.40
C THR A 268 -5.79 -11.47 -0.38
N LYS A 269 -7.02 -11.74 0.06
CA LYS A 269 -7.96 -12.66 -0.60
C LYS A 269 -9.28 -11.97 -0.84
N ILE A 270 -9.83 -12.12 -2.05
CA ILE A 270 -11.15 -11.62 -2.44
C ILE A 270 -12.01 -12.81 -2.83
N LEU A 271 -13.21 -12.90 -2.28
CA LEU A 271 -14.23 -13.85 -2.70
C LEU A 271 -15.19 -13.16 -3.65
N ILE A 272 -15.35 -13.72 -4.83
CA ILE A 272 -16.29 -13.29 -5.86
C ILE A 272 -17.43 -14.31 -5.88
N ASP A 273 -18.66 -13.83 -5.87
CA ASP A 273 -19.85 -14.66 -5.98
C ASP A 273 -20.16 -15.06 -7.44
N ARG A 274 -21.27 -15.79 -7.63
CA ARG A 274 -21.67 -16.28 -8.96
C ARG A 274 -22.11 -15.16 -9.90
N GLU A 275 -22.53 -14.03 -9.36
CA GLU A 275 -22.93 -12.82 -10.07
C GLU A 275 -21.72 -11.99 -10.51
N GLY A 276 -20.52 -12.28 -9.97
CA GLY A 276 -19.29 -11.57 -10.23
C GLY A 276 -19.10 -10.35 -9.33
N ILE A 277 -19.65 -10.40 -8.10
CA ILE A 277 -19.61 -9.33 -7.10
C ILE A 277 -18.67 -9.75 -5.96
#